data_d9b58c8e215655b88eaaa4dbe969b93f
#
_entry.id   d9b58c8e215655b88eaaa4dbe969b93f
#
_cell.length_a   1.000
_cell.length_b   1.000
_cell.length_c   1.000
_cell.angle_alpha   90.00
_cell.angle_beta   90.00
_cell.angle_gamma   90.00
#
_symmetry.space_group_name_H-M   'P 1'
#
loop_
_entity.id
_entity.type
_entity.pdbx_description
1 polymer ?
#
loop_
_entity_poly.entity_id
_entity_poly.type
_entity_poly.pdbx_seq_one_letter_code
_entity_poly.pdbx_strand_id
1 'polypeptide(L)'
;MFTVVLSDDPGSDVALANVEGPVRDTAHSTAPDGTEAFVGGTTSIFVDLDDAMARDYSVVFPVAAVLIMIILALLLRSLVAPVYLMLSVGLGFSAALGATVLVFQGLMGEQGLIFILPIYIYLFVVALGTDYNILMVARLREEAREGLEPRAGAAKAIEHAGPTVAAAGLILAGTFASLMLAEGTFFKSMGFSFAVGIALAAFVMAMFLTPALTALLGHAAWWPGHGDRARDTVEEPSKERVLES
;
A
#
# COMPACT_ATOMS: atom_id res chain seq x y z
N MET A 1 10.26 35.06 28.31
CA MET A 1 10.15 33.63 27.96
C MET A 1 9.38 32.99 29.09
N PHE A 2 8.29 32.29 28.77
CA PHE A 2 7.50 31.52 29.74
C PHE A 2 7.68 30.03 29.45
N THR A 3 7.72 29.20 30.48
CA THR A 3 7.77 27.75 30.32
C THR A 3 6.45 27.17 30.76
N VAL A 4 5.80 26.43 29.84
CA VAL A 4 4.56 25.68 30.11
C VAL A 4 4.93 24.20 30.17
N VAL A 5 4.56 23.53 31.26
CA VAL A 5 4.76 22.09 31.43
C VAL A 5 3.42 21.41 31.24
N LEU A 6 3.35 20.52 30.27
CA LEU A 6 2.18 19.66 30.03
C LEU A 6 2.24 18.45 30.96
N SER A 7 1.07 17.95 31.38
CA SER A 7 0.93 16.74 32.18
C SER A 7 0.98 15.47 31.34
N ASP A 8 0.74 15.59 30.04
CA ASP A 8 0.60 14.48 29.11
C ASP A 8 1.92 14.19 28.39
N ASP A 9 2.05 12.99 27.85
CA ASP A 9 3.21 12.62 27.03
C ASP A 9 3.33 13.59 25.83
N PRO A 10 4.50 14.15 25.54
CA PRO A 10 4.70 15.13 24.49
C PRO A 10 4.24 14.72 23.10
N GLY A 11 4.15 13.41 22.83
CA GLY A 11 3.71 12.84 21.55
C GLY A 11 2.28 12.32 21.57
N SER A 12 1.53 12.52 22.63
CA SER A 12 0.12 12.09 22.72
C SER A 12 -0.81 13.04 21.95
N ASP A 13 -1.90 12.50 21.41
CA ASP A 13 -2.93 13.28 20.70
C ASP A 13 -3.48 14.42 21.57
N VAL A 14 -3.59 14.20 22.89
CA VAL A 14 -4.05 15.22 23.85
C VAL A 14 -3.05 16.37 23.99
N ALA A 15 -1.75 16.05 24.08
CA ALA A 15 -0.70 17.06 24.15
C ALA A 15 -0.59 17.87 22.86
N LEU A 16 -0.68 17.18 21.71
CA LEU A 16 -0.68 17.82 20.38
C LEU A 16 -1.86 18.79 20.25
N ALA A 17 -3.10 18.35 20.53
CA ALA A 17 -4.29 19.19 20.46
C ALA A 17 -4.23 20.40 21.41
N ASN A 18 -3.66 20.22 22.62
CA ASN A 18 -3.47 21.32 23.57
C ASN A 18 -2.50 22.38 23.05
N VAL A 19 -1.42 21.97 22.39
CA VAL A 19 -0.42 22.92 21.85
C VAL A 19 -0.89 23.55 20.55
N GLU A 20 -1.52 22.80 19.66
CA GLU A 20 -2.07 23.29 18.39
C GLU A 20 -3.12 24.38 18.60
N GLY A 21 -4.05 24.20 19.54
CA GLY A 21 -5.12 25.13 19.85
C GLY A 21 -4.82 26.03 21.07
N PRO A 22 -5.25 25.65 22.31
CA PRO A 22 -5.30 26.56 23.46
C PRO A 22 -3.98 27.25 23.79
N VAL A 23 -2.86 26.56 23.68
CA VAL A 23 -1.54 27.13 24.03
C VAL A 23 -1.10 28.16 22.99
N ARG A 24 -1.18 27.84 21.69
CA ARG A 24 -0.82 28.76 20.61
C ARG A 24 -1.78 29.95 20.55
N ASP A 25 -3.09 29.72 20.66
CA ASP A 25 -4.09 30.78 20.64
C ASP A 25 -3.87 31.75 21.78
N THR A 26 -3.61 31.25 23.00
CA THR A 26 -3.33 32.09 24.16
C THR A 26 -2.04 32.89 23.97
N ALA A 27 -0.97 32.24 23.47
CA ALA A 27 0.30 32.92 23.23
C ALA A 27 0.16 34.07 22.22
N HIS A 28 -0.52 33.81 21.10
CA HIS A 28 -0.75 34.81 20.05
C HIS A 28 -1.67 35.93 20.48
N SER A 29 -2.78 35.61 21.19
CA SER A 29 -3.76 36.60 21.63
C SER A 29 -3.25 37.51 22.76
N THR A 30 -2.30 37.05 23.55
CA THR A 30 -1.73 37.82 24.68
C THR A 30 -0.41 38.51 24.32
N ALA A 31 0.07 38.37 23.08
CA ALA A 31 1.26 39.08 22.62
C ALA A 31 1.06 40.59 22.65
N PRO A 32 2.02 41.37 23.19
CA PRO A 32 1.93 42.84 23.17
C PRO A 32 1.95 43.37 21.73
N ASP A 33 1.30 44.51 21.52
CA ASP A 33 1.25 45.18 20.22
C ASP A 33 2.66 45.37 19.61
N GLY A 34 2.79 44.96 18.34
CA GLY A 34 4.05 45.03 17.61
C GLY A 34 5.05 43.94 17.93
N THR A 35 4.66 42.91 18.66
CA THR A 35 5.44 41.71 18.94
C THR A 35 4.80 40.44 18.40
N GLU A 36 5.62 39.43 18.09
CA GLU A 36 5.15 38.10 17.74
C GLU A 36 5.49 37.12 18.86
N ALA A 37 4.54 36.28 19.25
CA ALA A 37 4.76 35.19 20.17
C ALA A 37 4.94 33.89 19.43
N PHE A 38 5.99 33.14 19.78
CA PHE A 38 6.27 31.82 19.23
C PHE A 38 6.15 30.77 20.34
N VAL A 39 5.47 29.67 20.03
CA VAL A 39 5.39 28.52 20.91
C VAL A 39 6.37 27.47 20.40
N GLY A 40 7.36 27.12 21.23
CA GLY A 40 8.38 26.13 20.90
C GLY A 40 8.43 25.01 21.94
N GLY A 41 9.11 23.93 21.64
CA GLY A 41 9.25 22.75 22.49
C GLY A 41 8.96 21.48 21.73
N THR A 42 9.20 20.32 22.36
CA THR A 42 9.06 19.00 21.73
C THR A 42 7.67 18.78 21.13
N THR A 43 6.62 19.08 21.89
CA THR A 43 5.22 18.94 21.42
C THR A 43 4.91 19.91 20.27
N SER A 44 5.43 21.15 20.31
CA SER A 44 5.23 22.10 19.20
C SER A 44 5.89 21.63 17.91
N ILE A 45 7.06 20.99 18.00
CA ILE A 45 7.73 20.38 16.84
C ILE A 45 6.87 19.24 16.27
N PHE A 46 6.29 18.42 17.14
CA PHE A 46 5.43 17.32 16.69
C PHE A 46 4.15 17.84 16.01
N VAL A 47 3.53 18.91 16.51
CA VAL A 47 2.38 19.58 15.84
C VAL A 47 2.79 20.08 14.46
N ASP A 48 3.92 20.80 14.33
CA ASP A 48 4.39 21.32 13.05
C ASP A 48 4.74 20.20 12.06
N LEU A 49 5.26 19.07 12.56
CA LEU A 49 5.53 17.88 11.75
C LEU A 49 4.24 17.19 11.32
N ASP A 50 3.23 17.07 12.19
CA ASP A 50 1.94 16.47 11.86
C ASP A 50 1.23 17.27 10.76
N ASP A 51 1.18 18.59 10.89
CA ASP A 51 0.67 19.50 9.87
C ASP A 51 1.41 19.38 8.53
N ALA A 52 2.75 19.28 8.57
CA ALA A 52 3.55 19.11 7.38
C ALA A 52 3.28 17.75 6.72
N MET A 53 3.19 16.68 7.52
CA MET A 53 2.88 15.34 7.05
C MET A 53 1.47 15.25 6.45
N ALA A 54 0.46 15.87 7.07
CA ALA A 54 -0.91 15.90 6.53
C ALA A 54 -0.94 16.54 5.13
N ARG A 55 -0.16 17.60 4.94
CA ARG A 55 0.00 18.24 3.62
C ARG A 55 0.72 17.32 2.64
N ASP A 56 1.81 16.70 3.07
CA ASP A 56 2.59 15.79 2.23
C ASP A 56 1.77 14.57 1.82
N TYR A 57 0.94 14.02 2.71
CA TYR A 57 0.02 12.91 2.39
C TYR A 57 -0.96 13.29 1.28
N SER A 58 -1.49 14.50 1.31
CA SER A 58 -2.43 14.97 0.29
C SER A 58 -1.81 15.08 -1.11
N VAL A 59 -0.49 15.18 -1.21
CA VAL A 59 0.27 15.26 -2.47
C VAL A 59 0.93 13.93 -2.82
N VAL A 60 1.67 13.34 -1.88
CA VAL A 60 2.48 12.12 -2.14
C VAL A 60 1.59 10.93 -2.49
N PHE A 61 0.50 10.72 -1.76
CA PHE A 61 -0.36 9.56 -2.03
C PHE A 61 -1.02 9.61 -3.40
N PRO A 62 -1.68 10.70 -3.83
CA PRO A 62 -2.26 10.77 -5.16
C PRO A 62 -1.19 10.74 -6.27
N VAL A 63 -0.08 11.45 -6.10
CA VAL A 63 0.99 11.47 -7.12
C VAL A 63 1.58 10.09 -7.31
N ALA A 64 1.93 9.39 -6.22
CA ALA A 64 2.43 8.03 -6.29
C ALA A 64 1.40 7.08 -6.93
N ALA A 65 0.13 7.17 -6.53
CA ALA A 65 -0.94 6.35 -7.10
C ALA A 65 -1.10 6.59 -8.62
N VAL A 66 -1.05 7.84 -9.07
CA VAL A 66 -1.15 8.19 -10.50
C VAL A 66 0.07 7.67 -11.27
N LEU A 67 1.29 7.85 -10.74
CA LEU A 67 2.50 7.34 -11.37
C LEU A 67 2.48 5.82 -11.49
N ILE A 68 2.11 5.11 -10.42
CA ILE A 68 1.99 3.65 -10.43
C ILE A 68 0.91 3.23 -11.44
N MET A 69 -0.23 3.90 -11.48
CA MET A 69 -1.30 3.62 -12.43
C MET A 69 -0.84 3.78 -13.88
N ILE A 70 -0.06 4.83 -14.20
CA ILE A 70 0.50 5.04 -15.52
C ILE A 70 1.48 3.92 -15.88
N ILE A 71 2.39 3.57 -14.96
CA ILE A 71 3.36 2.49 -15.17
C ILE A 71 2.65 1.16 -15.41
N LEU A 72 1.65 0.84 -14.58
CA LEU A 72 0.86 -0.38 -14.75
C LEU A 72 0.08 -0.38 -16.06
N ALA A 73 -0.50 0.75 -16.46
CA ALA A 73 -1.22 0.88 -17.75
C ALA A 73 -0.31 0.61 -18.94
N LEU A 74 0.91 1.14 -18.91
CA LEU A 74 1.92 0.92 -19.96
C LEU A 74 2.41 -0.54 -19.95
N LEU A 75 2.70 -1.09 -18.78
CA LEU A 75 3.20 -2.45 -18.61
C LEU A 75 2.17 -3.50 -19.05
N LEU A 76 0.93 -3.33 -18.60
CA LEU A 76 -0.16 -4.27 -18.87
C LEU A 76 -0.85 -4.00 -20.20
N ARG A 77 -0.57 -2.84 -20.83
CA ARG A 77 -1.28 -2.36 -22.02
C ARG A 77 -2.81 -2.44 -21.86
N SER A 78 -3.28 -2.06 -20.69
CA SER A 78 -4.68 -2.03 -20.30
C SER A 78 -4.93 -0.79 -19.47
N LEU A 79 -6.14 -0.23 -19.54
CA LEU A 79 -6.59 0.84 -18.66
C LEU A 79 -7.45 0.31 -17.51
N VAL A 80 -8.05 -0.86 -17.67
CA VAL A 80 -8.94 -1.45 -16.67
C VAL A 80 -8.14 -2.16 -15.57
N ALA A 81 -7.11 -2.93 -15.94
CA ALA A 81 -6.31 -3.66 -14.97
C ALA A 81 -5.67 -2.75 -13.90
N PRO A 82 -5.02 -1.63 -14.23
CA PRO A 82 -4.44 -0.73 -13.22
C PRO A 82 -5.46 -0.22 -12.21
N VAL A 83 -6.69 0.05 -12.63
CA VAL A 83 -7.73 0.60 -11.73
C VAL A 83 -8.08 -0.38 -10.61
N TYR A 84 -8.42 -1.63 -10.95
CA TYR A 84 -8.76 -2.59 -9.89
C TYR A 84 -7.54 -3.03 -9.07
N LEU A 85 -6.33 -3.00 -9.67
CA LEU A 85 -5.11 -3.25 -8.93
C LEU A 85 -4.83 -2.14 -7.90
N MET A 86 -5.00 -0.88 -8.28
CA MET A 86 -4.85 0.24 -7.34
C MET A 86 -5.90 0.21 -6.24
N LEU A 87 -7.15 -0.17 -6.56
CA LEU A 87 -8.18 -0.39 -5.55
C LEU A 87 -7.79 -1.52 -4.58
N SER A 88 -7.26 -2.62 -5.11
CA SER A 88 -6.75 -3.75 -4.29
C SER A 88 -5.65 -3.29 -3.33
N VAL A 89 -4.66 -2.54 -3.83
CA VAL A 89 -3.56 -2.01 -3.02
C VAL A 89 -4.06 -1.02 -1.97
N GLY A 90 -4.98 -0.12 -2.35
CA GLY A 90 -5.61 0.82 -1.42
C GLY A 90 -6.38 0.13 -0.29
N LEU A 91 -7.12 -0.94 -0.61
CA LEU A 91 -7.78 -1.78 0.39
C LEU A 91 -6.76 -2.47 1.31
N GLY A 92 -5.66 -2.98 0.75
CA GLY A 92 -4.57 -3.59 1.51
C GLY A 92 -3.94 -2.62 2.49
N PHE A 93 -3.64 -1.40 2.05
CA PHE A 93 -3.15 -0.33 2.90
C PHE A 93 -4.13 0.02 4.03
N SER A 94 -5.39 0.25 3.68
CA SER A 94 -6.43 0.60 4.66
C SER A 94 -6.64 -0.50 5.69
N ALA A 95 -6.59 -1.76 5.26
CA ALA A 95 -6.72 -2.91 6.16
C ALA A 95 -5.49 -3.05 7.08
N ALA A 96 -4.27 -2.84 6.57
CA ALA A 96 -3.05 -2.89 7.37
C ALA A 96 -3.02 -1.76 8.41
N LEU A 97 -3.35 -0.53 8.00
CA LEU A 97 -3.43 0.62 8.91
C LEU A 97 -4.53 0.41 9.96
N GLY A 98 -5.73 -0.01 9.53
CA GLY A 98 -6.85 -0.29 10.43
C GLY A 98 -6.54 -1.39 11.44
N ALA A 99 -5.89 -2.48 11.03
CA ALA A 99 -5.45 -3.53 11.93
C ALA A 99 -4.43 -3.01 12.95
N THR A 100 -3.52 -2.14 12.53
CA THR A 100 -2.52 -1.51 13.41
C THR A 100 -3.18 -0.64 14.46
N VAL A 101 -4.10 0.26 14.04
CA VAL A 101 -4.86 1.10 14.96
C VAL A 101 -5.65 0.25 15.96
N LEU A 102 -6.33 -0.79 15.47
CA LEU A 102 -7.16 -1.66 16.29
C LEU A 102 -6.35 -2.42 17.35
N VAL A 103 -5.17 -2.89 16.99
CA VAL A 103 -4.29 -3.62 17.93
C VAL A 103 -3.63 -2.66 18.93
N PHE A 104 -2.98 -1.60 18.45
CA PHE A 104 -2.17 -0.76 19.33
C PHE A 104 -3.03 0.22 20.15
N GLN A 105 -4.00 0.89 19.53
CA GLN A 105 -4.89 1.80 20.26
C GLN A 105 -6.05 1.05 20.92
N GLY A 106 -6.69 0.11 20.20
CA GLY A 106 -7.88 -0.57 20.72
C GLY A 106 -7.58 -1.64 21.77
N LEU A 107 -6.58 -2.49 21.58
CA LEU A 107 -6.28 -3.61 22.47
C LEU A 107 -5.17 -3.30 23.46
N MET A 108 -4.12 -2.59 23.06
CA MET A 108 -2.98 -2.27 23.90
C MET A 108 -3.13 -0.95 24.67
N GLY A 109 -4.10 -0.10 24.27
CA GLY A 109 -4.41 1.15 24.97
C GLY A 109 -3.39 2.27 24.74
N GLU A 110 -2.59 2.19 23.66
CA GLU A 110 -1.66 3.25 23.29
C GLU A 110 -2.45 4.51 22.89
N GLN A 111 -1.98 5.69 23.31
CA GLN A 111 -2.71 6.97 23.12
C GLN A 111 -2.68 7.47 21.67
N GLY A 112 -1.83 6.91 20.81
CA GLY A 112 -1.71 7.26 19.40
C GLY A 112 -0.62 6.47 18.71
N LEU A 113 -0.64 6.47 17.38
CA LEU A 113 0.46 5.97 16.57
C LEU A 113 1.37 7.14 16.19
N ILE A 114 2.66 6.91 16.14
CA ILE A 114 3.59 7.94 15.64
C ILE A 114 3.15 8.41 14.27
N PHE A 115 3.07 9.71 14.08
CA PHE A 115 2.56 10.40 12.87
C PHE A 115 3.23 9.96 11.56
N ILE A 116 4.48 9.50 11.61
CA ILE A 116 5.22 9.03 10.42
C ILE A 116 4.84 7.59 10.00
N LEU A 117 4.19 6.82 10.86
CA LEU A 117 3.88 5.41 10.60
C LEU A 117 2.96 5.19 9.39
N PRO A 118 1.89 5.98 9.17
CA PRO A 118 1.03 5.80 8.01
C PRO A 118 1.75 5.90 6.67
N ILE A 119 2.73 6.82 6.52
CA ILE A 119 3.49 6.95 5.27
C ILE A 119 4.39 5.74 5.03
N TYR A 120 5.00 5.21 6.08
CA TYR A 120 5.80 3.99 5.96
C TYR A 120 4.94 2.79 5.58
N ILE A 121 3.78 2.62 6.21
CA ILE A 121 2.82 1.56 5.83
C ILE A 121 2.42 1.74 4.36
N TYR A 122 2.07 2.96 3.96
CA TYR A 122 1.70 3.26 2.58
C TYR A 122 2.82 2.87 1.60
N LEU A 123 4.03 3.37 1.81
CA LEU A 123 5.16 3.09 0.92
C LEU A 123 5.44 1.60 0.78
N PHE A 124 5.46 0.87 1.91
CA PHE A 124 5.74 -0.56 1.90
C PHE A 124 4.60 -1.38 1.30
N VAL A 125 3.36 -1.14 1.72
CA VAL A 125 2.21 -1.91 1.23
C VAL A 125 1.93 -1.60 -0.24
N VAL A 126 2.08 -0.34 -0.66
CA VAL A 126 1.88 0.03 -2.07
C VAL A 126 2.99 -0.56 -2.95
N ALA A 127 4.25 -0.42 -2.55
CA ALA A 127 5.37 -0.95 -3.33
C ALA A 127 5.27 -2.48 -3.46
N LEU A 128 5.24 -3.19 -2.34
CA LEU A 128 5.23 -4.66 -2.33
C LEU A 128 3.91 -5.24 -2.84
N GLY A 129 2.78 -4.60 -2.50
CA GLY A 129 1.47 -5.00 -3.01
C GLY A 129 1.38 -4.86 -4.53
N THR A 130 1.97 -3.81 -5.09
CA THR A 130 2.05 -3.62 -6.54
C THR A 130 2.91 -4.70 -7.19
N ASP A 131 4.07 -5.04 -6.61
CA ASP A 131 4.98 -6.05 -7.15
C ASP A 131 4.34 -7.45 -7.17
N TYR A 132 3.67 -7.85 -6.08
CA TYR A 132 2.94 -9.12 -6.03
C TYR A 132 1.78 -9.16 -7.03
N ASN A 133 1.05 -8.06 -7.16
CA ASN A 133 -0.02 -7.94 -8.14
C ASN A 133 0.48 -7.99 -9.58
N ILE A 134 1.62 -7.34 -9.88
CA ILE A 134 2.24 -7.40 -11.22
C ILE A 134 2.62 -8.84 -11.57
N LEU A 135 3.25 -9.56 -10.64
CA LEU A 135 3.65 -10.96 -10.84
C LEU A 135 2.42 -11.84 -11.14
N MET A 136 1.35 -11.69 -10.36
CA MET A 136 0.11 -12.43 -10.56
C MET A 136 -0.59 -12.07 -11.87
N VAL A 137 -0.70 -10.77 -12.19
CA VAL A 137 -1.37 -10.32 -13.43
C VAL A 137 -0.57 -10.68 -14.67
N ALA A 138 0.77 -10.67 -14.60
CA ALA A 138 1.60 -11.15 -15.69
C ALA A 138 1.28 -12.62 -16.02
N ARG A 139 1.12 -13.46 -14.98
CA ARG A 139 0.74 -14.86 -15.16
C ARG A 139 -0.69 -15.03 -15.66
N LEU A 140 -1.65 -14.29 -15.10
CA LEU A 140 -3.02 -14.28 -15.60
C LEU A 140 -3.11 -13.93 -17.09
N ARG A 141 -2.29 -12.97 -17.53
CA ARG A 141 -2.20 -12.59 -18.94
C ARG A 141 -1.59 -13.68 -19.80
N GLU A 142 -0.62 -14.39 -19.29
CA GLU A 142 0.01 -15.52 -20.02
C GLU A 142 -1.02 -16.64 -20.24
N GLU A 143 -1.75 -17.05 -19.19
CA GLU A 143 -2.81 -18.06 -19.28
C GLU A 143 -3.96 -17.62 -20.20
N ALA A 144 -4.32 -16.35 -20.19
CA ALA A 144 -5.32 -15.80 -21.11
C ALA A 144 -4.88 -15.87 -22.58
N ARG A 145 -3.57 -15.65 -22.86
CA ARG A 145 -3.00 -15.79 -24.20
C ARG A 145 -2.91 -17.22 -24.69
N GLU A 146 -2.88 -18.19 -23.78
CA GLU A 146 -2.99 -19.61 -24.12
C GLU A 146 -4.43 -20.03 -24.46
N GLY A 147 -5.37 -19.09 -24.40
CA GLY A 147 -6.79 -19.32 -24.77
C GLY A 147 -7.63 -19.92 -23.68
N LEU A 148 -7.16 -19.91 -22.43
CA LEU A 148 -7.93 -20.42 -21.31
C LEU A 148 -9.09 -19.47 -20.96
N GLU A 149 -10.21 -20.05 -20.59
CA GLU A 149 -11.32 -19.27 -20.04
C GLU A 149 -10.90 -18.52 -18.77
N PRO A 150 -11.47 -17.32 -18.48
CA PRO A 150 -11.01 -16.45 -17.39
C PRO A 150 -10.92 -17.15 -16.03
N ARG A 151 -11.88 -18.04 -15.69
CA ARG A 151 -11.87 -18.77 -14.42
C ARG A 151 -10.79 -19.86 -14.39
N ALA A 152 -10.64 -20.61 -15.46
CA ALA A 152 -9.63 -21.64 -15.58
C ALA A 152 -8.23 -21.03 -15.59
N GLY A 153 -8.04 -19.94 -16.33
CA GLY A 153 -6.79 -19.16 -16.36
C GLY A 153 -6.43 -18.60 -15.00
N ALA A 154 -7.41 -18.09 -14.22
CA ALA A 154 -7.17 -17.61 -12.86
C ALA A 154 -6.70 -18.74 -11.93
N ALA A 155 -7.33 -19.91 -11.98
CA ALA A 155 -6.93 -21.07 -11.17
C ALA A 155 -5.49 -21.51 -11.51
N LYS A 156 -5.17 -21.59 -12.80
CA LYS A 156 -3.85 -22.00 -13.29
C LYS A 156 -2.76 -20.95 -12.98
N ALA A 157 -3.08 -19.66 -13.05
CA ALA A 157 -2.17 -18.59 -12.65
C ALA A 157 -1.84 -18.67 -11.15
N ILE A 158 -2.83 -18.95 -10.30
CA ILE A 158 -2.62 -19.16 -8.85
C ILE A 158 -1.74 -20.39 -8.62
N GLU A 159 -1.99 -21.48 -9.33
CA GLU A 159 -1.19 -22.71 -9.22
C GLU A 159 0.30 -22.46 -9.54
N HIS A 160 0.59 -21.66 -10.58
CA HIS A 160 1.95 -21.39 -11.02
C HIS A 160 2.66 -20.27 -10.23
N ALA A 161 2.00 -19.13 -10.02
CA ALA A 161 2.58 -17.97 -9.34
C ALA A 161 2.40 -17.99 -7.82
N GLY A 162 1.33 -18.65 -7.33
CA GLY A 162 0.97 -18.67 -5.92
C GLY A 162 2.08 -19.12 -4.99
N PRO A 163 2.77 -20.25 -5.23
CA PRO A 163 3.86 -20.70 -4.37
C PRO A 163 5.00 -19.67 -4.25
N THR A 164 5.34 -18.99 -5.34
CA THR A 164 6.38 -17.95 -5.36
C THR A 164 5.95 -16.72 -4.55
N VAL A 165 4.72 -16.24 -4.78
CA VAL A 165 4.15 -15.10 -4.04
C VAL A 165 4.03 -15.44 -2.56
N ALA A 166 3.54 -16.64 -2.23
CA ALA A 166 3.40 -17.09 -0.85
C ALA A 166 4.74 -17.19 -0.11
N ALA A 167 5.74 -17.80 -0.75
CA ALA A 167 7.07 -17.91 -0.16
C ALA A 167 7.72 -16.54 0.08
N ALA A 168 7.69 -15.64 -0.92
CA ALA A 168 8.21 -14.30 -0.79
C ALA A 168 7.46 -13.49 0.28
N GLY A 169 6.12 -13.54 0.27
CA GLY A 169 5.28 -12.88 1.25
C GLY A 169 5.54 -13.37 2.67
N LEU A 170 5.67 -14.68 2.87
CA LEU A 170 5.92 -15.26 4.19
C LEU A 170 7.31 -14.88 4.72
N ILE A 171 8.34 -14.97 3.89
CA ILE A 171 9.71 -14.61 4.27
C ILE A 171 9.77 -13.13 4.66
N LEU A 172 9.20 -12.26 3.84
CA LEU A 172 9.26 -10.82 4.07
C LEU A 172 8.41 -10.40 5.26
N ALA A 173 7.18 -10.90 5.39
CA ALA A 173 6.33 -10.66 6.56
C ALA A 173 7.00 -11.16 7.84
N GLY A 174 7.60 -12.35 7.84
CA GLY A 174 8.35 -12.89 8.96
C GLY A 174 9.57 -12.04 9.33
N THR A 175 10.28 -11.53 8.33
CA THR A 175 11.42 -10.62 8.54
C THR A 175 10.96 -9.34 9.24
N PHE A 176 9.90 -8.69 8.78
CA PHE A 176 9.38 -7.49 9.44
C PHE A 176 8.73 -7.78 10.79
N ALA A 177 8.08 -8.94 10.96
CA ALA A 177 7.57 -9.37 12.25
C ALA A 177 8.68 -9.46 13.32
N SER A 178 9.93 -9.75 12.95
CA SER A 178 11.05 -9.77 13.90
C SER A 178 11.32 -8.40 14.54
N LEU A 179 10.94 -7.28 13.92
CA LEU A 179 11.01 -5.96 14.53
C LEU A 179 10.12 -5.84 15.77
N MET A 180 9.08 -6.67 15.92
CA MET A 180 8.24 -6.68 17.11
C MET A 180 8.99 -7.16 18.36
N LEU A 181 10.16 -7.79 18.21
CA LEU A 181 11.03 -8.21 19.31
C LEU A 181 11.89 -7.04 19.83
N ALA A 182 11.97 -5.94 19.10
CA ALA A 182 12.70 -4.76 19.54
C ALA A 182 11.96 -4.03 20.66
N GLU A 183 12.71 -3.30 21.47
CA GLU A 183 12.13 -2.46 22.51
C GLU A 183 11.50 -1.20 21.91
N GLY A 184 10.41 -0.75 22.55
CA GLY A 184 9.67 0.47 22.14
C GLY A 184 8.49 0.21 21.20
N THR A 185 7.40 0.94 21.45
CA THR A 185 6.13 0.81 20.73
C THR A 185 6.27 1.12 19.25
N PHE A 186 7.17 2.05 18.90
CA PHE A 186 7.41 2.41 17.48
C PHE A 186 7.85 1.20 16.64
N PHE A 187 8.88 0.48 17.06
CA PHE A 187 9.36 -0.69 16.32
C PHE A 187 8.35 -1.83 16.31
N LYS A 188 7.61 -2.01 17.40
CA LYS A 188 6.56 -3.04 17.50
C LYS A 188 5.40 -2.72 16.53
N SER A 189 4.94 -1.47 16.53
CA SER A 189 3.86 -1.05 15.63
C SER A 189 4.28 -1.08 14.16
N MET A 190 5.52 -0.67 13.85
CA MET A 190 6.08 -0.75 12.52
C MET A 190 6.23 -2.20 12.03
N GLY A 191 6.80 -3.07 12.86
CA GLY A 191 6.97 -4.49 12.55
C GLY A 191 5.64 -5.20 12.31
N PHE A 192 4.66 -4.96 13.18
CA PHE A 192 3.30 -5.48 13.03
C PHE A 192 2.63 -4.99 11.75
N SER A 193 2.65 -3.67 11.52
CA SER A 193 2.01 -3.06 10.37
C SER A 193 2.54 -3.58 9.04
N PHE A 194 3.86 -3.70 8.95
CA PHE A 194 4.50 -4.22 7.73
C PHE A 194 4.24 -5.70 7.56
N ALA A 195 4.36 -6.51 8.62
CA ALA A 195 4.10 -7.93 8.54
C ALA A 195 2.66 -8.21 8.10
N VAL A 196 1.68 -7.54 8.70
CA VAL A 196 0.26 -7.66 8.33
C VAL A 196 0.00 -7.12 6.93
N GLY A 197 0.55 -5.94 6.61
CA GLY A 197 0.40 -5.33 5.28
C GLY A 197 0.94 -6.21 4.15
N ILE A 198 2.13 -6.78 4.34
CA ILE A 198 2.76 -7.71 3.39
C ILE A 198 1.96 -9.01 3.28
N ALA A 199 1.51 -9.57 4.42
CA ALA A 199 0.68 -10.77 4.40
C ALA A 199 -0.65 -10.53 3.67
N LEU A 200 -1.32 -9.41 3.91
CA LEU A 200 -2.54 -9.02 3.18
C LEU A 200 -2.25 -8.83 1.69
N ALA A 201 -1.16 -8.14 1.33
CA ALA A 201 -0.80 -7.90 -0.06
C ALA A 201 -0.53 -9.20 -0.82
N ALA A 202 0.24 -10.12 -0.23
CA ALA A 202 0.60 -11.39 -0.85
C ALA A 202 -0.58 -12.37 -0.87
N PHE A 203 -1.15 -12.67 0.30
CA PHE A 203 -2.11 -13.77 0.44
C PHE A 203 -3.55 -13.37 0.09
N VAL A 204 -3.97 -12.15 0.43
CA VAL A 204 -5.36 -11.73 0.17
C VAL A 204 -5.48 -11.01 -1.16
N MET A 205 -4.66 -9.99 -1.39
CA MET A 205 -4.81 -9.14 -2.57
C MET A 205 -4.29 -9.84 -3.84
N ALA A 206 -3.04 -10.30 -3.84
CA ALA A 206 -2.44 -10.88 -5.04
C ALA A 206 -2.97 -12.28 -5.36
N MET A 207 -3.15 -13.15 -4.35
CA MET A 207 -3.55 -14.55 -4.60
C MET A 207 -5.06 -14.77 -4.71
N PHE A 208 -5.90 -13.90 -4.12
CA PHE A 208 -7.36 -14.07 -4.19
C PHE A 208 -8.04 -12.93 -4.91
N LEU A 209 -7.89 -11.69 -4.44
CA LEU A 209 -8.66 -10.57 -4.96
C LEU A 209 -8.33 -10.27 -6.42
N THR A 210 -7.05 -10.19 -6.77
CA THR A 210 -6.60 -9.89 -8.12
C THR A 210 -7.04 -10.94 -9.15
N PRO A 211 -6.82 -12.26 -8.94
CA PRO A 211 -7.33 -13.28 -9.85
C PRO A 211 -8.85 -13.31 -9.92
N ALA A 212 -9.54 -13.12 -8.80
CA ALA A 212 -11.00 -13.11 -8.75
C ALA A 212 -11.59 -11.95 -9.57
N LEU A 213 -11.05 -10.74 -9.40
CA LEU A 213 -11.46 -9.57 -10.18
C LEU A 213 -11.15 -9.73 -11.67
N THR A 214 -9.96 -10.26 -12.00
CA THR A 214 -9.60 -10.53 -13.40
C THR A 214 -10.53 -11.57 -14.02
N ALA A 215 -10.86 -12.63 -13.30
CA ALA A 215 -11.80 -13.67 -13.76
C ALA A 215 -13.23 -13.13 -13.91
N LEU A 216 -13.66 -12.21 -13.03
CA LEU A 216 -14.97 -11.56 -13.09
C LEU A 216 -15.08 -10.62 -14.28
N LEU A 217 -14.07 -9.81 -14.53
CA LEU A 217 -14.02 -8.87 -15.65
C LEU A 217 -13.74 -9.56 -16.99
N GLY A 218 -13.11 -10.73 -16.98
CA GLY A 218 -12.79 -11.49 -18.18
C GLY A 218 -11.99 -10.67 -19.18
N HIS A 219 -12.45 -10.67 -20.45
CA HIS A 219 -11.79 -9.93 -21.54
C HIS A 219 -11.75 -8.41 -21.30
N ALA A 220 -12.70 -7.85 -20.56
CA ALA A 220 -12.72 -6.43 -20.25
C ALA A 220 -11.52 -5.98 -19.41
N ALA A 221 -10.93 -6.88 -18.61
CA ALA A 221 -9.72 -6.60 -17.84
C ALA A 221 -8.54 -6.12 -18.71
N TRP A 222 -8.52 -6.51 -19.99
CA TRP A 222 -7.42 -6.22 -20.91
C TRP A 222 -7.70 -5.07 -21.88
N TRP A 223 -8.83 -4.39 -21.75
CA TRP A 223 -9.20 -3.27 -22.64
C TRP A 223 -8.26 -2.06 -22.42
N PRO A 224 -7.81 -1.34 -23.47
CA PRO A 224 -8.04 -1.54 -24.94
C PRO A 224 -7.00 -2.46 -25.59
N GLY A 225 -6.02 -2.97 -24.88
CA GLY A 225 -4.82 -3.60 -25.46
C GLY A 225 -4.98 -5.04 -25.95
N HIS A 226 -6.15 -5.69 -25.81
CA HIS A 226 -6.41 -7.07 -26.20
C HIS A 226 -5.29 -8.04 -25.77
N GLY A 227 -4.85 -7.90 -24.52
CA GLY A 227 -3.75 -8.67 -23.94
C GLY A 227 -3.98 -10.17 -23.82
N ASP A 228 -5.20 -10.59 -24.06
CA ASP A 228 -5.73 -11.95 -24.03
C ASP A 228 -5.85 -12.62 -25.42
N ARG A 229 -5.45 -11.95 -26.51
CA ARG A 229 -5.45 -12.61 -27.82
C ARG A 229 -4.38 -13.69 -27.83
N ALA A 230 -4.79 -14.90 -28.24
CA ALA A 230 -3.87 -15.98 -28.50
C ALA A 230 -2.75 -15.51 -29.48
N ARG A 231 -1.53 -15.90 -29.23
CA ARG A 231 -0.48 -15.77 -30.23
C ARG A 231 -0.91 -16.59 -31.40
N ASP A 232 -1.08 -15.96 -32.57
CA ASP A 232 -1.19 -16.70 -33.80
C ASP A 232 -0.02 -17.66 -33.86
N THR A 233 -0.29 -18.94 -33.67
CA THR A 233 0.69 -20.00 -33.95
C THR A 233 1.05 -19.79 -35.40
N VAL A 234 2.27 -19.33 -35.67
CA VAL A 234 2.83 -19.37 -37.01
C VAL A 234 2.69 -20.83 -37.42
N GLU A 235 1.74 -21.09 -38.35
CA GLU A 235 1.64 -22.41 -38.96
C GLU A 235 3.04 -22.76 -39.47
N GLU A 236 3.68 -23.73 -38.83
CA GLU A 236 4.84 -24.35 -39.43
C GLU A 236 4.40 -24.86 -40.81
N PRO A 237 5.07 -24.44 -41.90
CA PRO A 237 4.71 -24.93 -43.23
C PRO A 237 4.78 -26.44 -43.17
N SER A 238 3.66 -27.08 -43.43
CA SER A 238 3.47 -28.51 -43.36
C SER A 238 4.61 -29.19 -44.17
N LYS A 239 5.39 -30.06 -43.49
CA LYS A 239 6.48 -30.83 -44.09
C LYS A 239 6.07 -31.77 -45.22
N GLU A 240 4.78 -31.81 -45.57
CA GLU A 240 4.24 -32.62 -46.66
C GLU A 240 4.54 -32.08 -48.05
N ARG A 241 4.94 -30.81 -48.20
CA ARG A 241 5.17 -30.23 -49.55
C ARG A 241 6.62 -30.38 -50.06
N VAL A 242 7.51 -30.99 -49.30
CA VAL A 242 8.93 -31.12 -49.66
C VAL A 242 9.25 -32.55 -50.21
N LEU A 243 8.28 -33.46 -50.21
CA LEU A 243 8.50 -34.82 -50.72
C LEU A 243 7.93 -35.08 -52.16
N GLU A 244 7.36 -34.05 -52.78
CA GLU A 244 6.81 -34.16 -54.17
C GLU A 244 7.58 -33.32 -55.19
N SER A 245 8.84 -32.96 -54.94
CA SER A 245 9.69 -32.31 -55.97
C SER A 245 10.93 -33.13 -56.30
#